data_e09eff1ab5ad2de23af7f57fdbeae389
#
_entry.id   e09eff1ab5ad2de23af7f57fdbeae389
#
_cell.length_a   1.000
_cell.length_b   1.000
_cell.length_c   1.000
_cell.angle_alpha   90.00
_cell.angle_beta   90.00
_cell.angle_gamma   90.00
#
_symmetry.space_group_name_H-M   'P 1'
#
loop_
_entity.id
_entity.type
_entity.pdbx_description
1 polymer ?
#
loop_
_entity_poly.entity_id
_entity_poly.type
_entity_poly.pdbx_seq_one_letter_code
_entity_poly.pdbx_strand_id
1 'polypeptide(L)'
;MTVEHINIAVLGAGIAGLGAAHRARELSKQAIIFESRSSVGGLLDNFTVNGFRFDYAVHLSFTKEDVVRRVFDKTPYHTHLSDSFCFEDDRWLKHPVQNNLFPLPTKQKVELIKSFLTRPTELTGEDYESWLRRQYGDAISDRYPIPYTSKYWDTPASGLSTSWIGNRMRGAELEEILSGALSPETPNHYYTKEMRYPKTGGYKSFIKPLIDSSEIRCNHRCTKIDTSNNRIIFENGHQVIYENLVSTIPLPELALICPEMPDSIRTCTKTLKATSIDLISIGFNKNLIKDLWFYIYDKDILASRAYSPSVKSPENVPQNCSSLQFEIYTRGTESRFDAEELKMNTIFALEKMNIARPEDIELTDHRRIRYGNVIYDLGMEVHRDKILDWCKTAGIASCGRFGEWGYLWSDQSFMSGYTSLRNCEIQLS
;
A
#
# COMPACT_ATOMS: atom_id res chain seq x y z
N MET A 1 -12.93 -36.86 12.65
CA MET A 1 -12.32 -35.62 13.14
C MET A 1 -13.40 -34.84 13.85
N THR A 2 -13.18 -34.42 15.08
CA THR A 2 -14.13 -33.53 15.79
C THR A 2 -14.07 -32.15 15.14
N VAL A 3 -15.22 -31.62 14.74
CA VAL A 3 -15.35 -30.27 14.20
C VAL A 3 -15.33 -29.29 15.38
N GLU A 4 -14.43 -28.31 15.35
CA GLU A 4 -14.31 -27.31 16.40
C GLU A 4 -15.40 -26.23 16.24
N HIS A 5 -16.01 -25.80 17.33
CA HIS A 5 -16.96 -24.69 17.36
C HIS A 5 -16.31 -23.46 17.94
N ILE A 6 -16.39 -22.32 17.26
CA ILE A 6 -15.77 -21.06 17.66
C ILE A 6 -16.74 -19.88 17.55
N ASN A 7 -16.59 -18.90 18.41
CA ASN A 7 -17.47 -17.73 18.41
C ASN A 7 -17.18 -16.82 17.20
N ILE A 8 -15.94 -16.35 17.04
CA ILE A 8 -15.57 -15.48 15.94
C ILE A 8 -14.38 -16.09 15.19
N ALA A 9 -14.58 -16.43 13.91
CA ALA A 9 -13.49 -16.77 12.99
C ALA A 9 -13.01 -15.52 12.26
N VAL A 10 -11.69 -15.30 12.22
CA VAL A 10 -11.08 -14.23 11.45
C VAL A 10 -10.14 -14.85 10.42
N LEU A 11 -10.35 -14.60 9.15
CA LEU A 11 -9.50 -15.09 8.06
C LEU A 11 -8.49 -14.02 7.65
N GLY A 12 -7.22 -14.27 7.95
CA GLY A 12 -6.07 -13.43 7.67
C GLY A 12 -5.54 -12.67 8.90
N ALA A 13 -4.24 -12.83 9.18
CA ALA A 13 -3.52 -12.18 10.28
C ALA A 13 -2.79 -10.90 9.86
N GLY A 14 -3.32 -10.17 8.88
CA GLY A 14 -2.94 -8.79 8.57
C GLY A 14 -3.52 -7.82 9.59
N ILE A 15 -3.18 -6.53 9.45
CA ILE A 15 -3.60 -5.51 10.41
C ILE A 15 -5.12 -5.39 10.56
N ALA A 16 -5.91 -5.67 9.51
CA ALA A 16 -7.36 -5.64 9.59
C ALA A 16 -7.90 -6.80 10.46
N GLY A 17 -7.41 -8.03 10.25
CA GLY A 17 -7.80 -9.18 11.08
C GLY A 17 -7.38 -9.00 12.55
N LEU A 18 -6.18 -8.44 12.78
CA LEU A 18 -5.72 -8.08 14.12
C LEU A 18 -6.60 -6.99 14.75
N GLY A 19 -7.09 -6.03 13.95
CA GLY A 19 -8.05 -5.01 14.38
C GLY A 19 -9.40 -5.61 14.81
N ALA A 20 -9.90 -6.58 14.03
CA ALA A 20 -11.12 -7.31 14.37
C ALA A 20 -10.98 -8.11 15.68
N ALA A 21 -9.88 -8.87 15.83
CA ALA A 21 -9.60 -9.63 17.06
C ALA A 21 -9.40 -8.70 18.28
N HIS A 22 -8.79 -7.53 18.07
CA HIS A 22 -8.65 -6.52 19.13
C HIS A 22 -10.03 -6.04 19.60
N ARG A 23 -10.94 -5.75 18.68
CA ARG A 23 -12.31 -5.36 19.02
C ARG A 23 -13.08 -6.48 19.71
N ALA A 24 -12.97 -7.72 19.22
CA ALA A 24 -13.58 -8.88 19.87
C ALA A 24 -13.17 -8.97 21.35
N ARG A 25 -11.89 -8.81 21.65
CA ARG A 25 -11.36 -8.84 23.02
C ARG A 25 -11.93 -7.71 23.87
N GLU A 26 -12.05 -6.47 23.35
CA GLU A 26 -12.71 -5.36 24.08
C GLU A 26 -14.17 -5.68 24.42
N LEU A 27 -14.84 -6.47 23.57
CA LEU A 27 -16.20 -6.96 23.78
C LEU A 27 -16.27 -8.22 24.63
N SER A 28 -15.14 -8.68 25.19
CA SER A 28 -15.05 -9.95 25.95
C SER A 28 -15.52 -11.17 25.15
N LYS A 29 -15.29 -11.15 23.82
CA LYS A 29 -15.59 -12.26 22.91
C LYS A 29 -14.30 -12.95 22.49
N GLN A 30 -14.36 -14.29 22.30
CA GLN A 30 -13.26 -15.06 21.79
C GLN A 30 -13.22 -14.97 20.25
N ALA A 31 -12.08 -14.58 19.70
CA ALA A 31 -11.82 -14.61 18.26
C ALA A 31 -10.55 -15.41 17.98
N ILE A 32 -10.61 -16.29 16.99
CA ILE A 32 -9.46 -17.05 16.49
C ILE A 32 -9.12 -16.58 15.08
N ILE A 33 -7.86 -16.18 14.88
CA ILE A 33 -7.35 -15.76 13.58
C ILE A 33 -6.70 -16.94 12.88
N PHE A 34 -7.09 -17.20 11.64
CA PHE A 34 -6.50 -18.22 10.77
C PHE A 34 -5.70 -17.54 9.67
N GLU A 35 -4.40 -17.83 9.62
CA GLU A 35 -3.47 -17.27 8.65
C GLU A 35 -2.95 -18.35 7.71
N SER A 36 -2.97 -18.08 6.42
CA SER A 36 -2.52 -19.02 5.38
C SER A 36 -1.01 -19.25 5.37
N ARG A 37 -0.23 -18.24 5.78
CA ARG A 37 1.24 -18.30 5.83
C ARG A 37 1.73 -18.81 7.19
N SER A 38 3.03 -19.08 7.25
CA SER A 38 3.74 -19.38 8.51
C SER A 38 4.08 -18.14 9.32
N SER A 39 3.91 -16.93 8.76
CA SER A 39 4.20 -15.64 9.39
C SER A 39 2.97 -14.74 9.42
N VAL A 40 2.90 -13.89 10.43
CA VAL A 40 1.81 -12.94 10.73
C VAL A 40 2.20 -11.54 10.31
N GLY A 41 1.20 -10.69 10.02
CA GLY A 41 1.39 -9.27 9.75
C GLY A 41 0.89 -8.82 8.37
N GLY A 42 0.65 -9.75 7.46
CA GLY A 42 0.22 -9.42 6.10
C GLY A 42 1.26 -8.56 5.36
N LEU A 43 0.86 -7.41 4.83
CA LEU A 43 1.78 -6.45 4.22
C LEU A 43 2.67 -5.71 5.23
N LEU A 44 2.33 -5.73 6.53
CA LEU A 44 3.16 -5.12 7.58
C LEU A 44 4.23 -6.06 8.11
N ASP A 45 4.34 -7.27 7.57
CA ASP A 45 5.43 -8.19 7.85
C ASP A 45 6.74 -7.69 7.25
N ASN A 46 7.86 -8.26 7.64
CA ASN A 46 9.18 -7.94 7.13
C ASN A 46 10.05 -9.19 6.99
N PHE A 47 11.19 -9.03 6.38
CA PHE A 47 12.19 -10.08 6.23
C PHE A 47 13.59 -9.53 6.43
N THR A 48 14.53 -10.41 6.74
CA THR A 48 15.95 -10.06 6.91
C THR A 48 16.80 -10.98 6.04
N VAL A 49 17.74 -10.38 5.30
CA VAL A 49 18.72 -11.08 4.48
C VAL A 49 20.09 -10.50 4.81
N ASN A 50 21.05 -11.34 5.22
CA ASN A 50 22.42 -10.94 5.57
C ASN A 50 22.49 -9.74 6.54
N GLY A 51 21.58 -9.67 7.51
CA GLY A 51 21.50 -8.56 8.48
C GLY A 51 20.76 -7.31 8.01
N PHE A 52 20.38 -7.23 6.73
CA PHE A 52 19.55 -6.15 6.19
C PHE A 52 18.07 -6.52 6.35
N ARG A 53 17.30 -5.65 7.02
CA ARG A 53 15.86 -5.81 7.20
C ARG A 53 15.09 -4.92 6.23
N PHE A 54 14.09 -5.52 5.59
CA PHE A 54 13.18 -4.86 4.66
C PHE A 54 11.73 -5.15 5.03
N ASP A 55 10.88 -4.14 4.95
CA ASP A 55 9.42 -4.32 5.02
C ASP A 55 8.88 -4.79 3.66
N TYR A 56 7.67 -5.37 3.64
CA TYR A 56 6.95 -5.60 2.38
C TYR A 56 6.31 -4.29 1.89
N ALA A 57 7.06 -3.53 1.07
CA ALA A 57 6.79 -2.19 0.60
C ALA A 57 6.94 -1.07 1.66
N VAL A 58 6.78 0.19 1.22
CA VAL A 58 6.98 1.35 2.11
C VAL A 58 5.85 1.47 3.14
N HIS A 59 6.24 1.51 4.40
CA HIS A 59 5.32 1.78 5.51
C HIS A 59 5.91 2.85 6.44
N LEU A 60 5.07 3.81 6.81
CA LEU A 60 5.31 4.85 7.81
C LEU A 60 3.96 5.17 8.47
N SER A 61 3.94 5.37 9.77
CA SER A 61 2.72 5.72 10.49
C SER A 61 2.60 7.22 10.67
N PHE A 62 1.49 7.78 10.24
CA PHE A 62 1.08 9.16 10.48
C PHE A 62 -0.34 9.24 11.04
N THR A 63 -0.83 8.12 11.57
CA THR A 63 -2.19 8.01 12.10
C THR A 63 -2.46 9.00 13.21
N LYS A 64 -3.69 9.51 13.23
CA LYS A 64 -4.28 10.32 14.31
C LYS A 64 -5.38 9.58 15.05
N GLU A 65 -5.74 8.37 14.60
CA GLU A 65 -6.76 7.53 15.21
C GLU A 65 -6.34 7.08 16.62
N ASP A 66 -7.06 7.51 17.65
CA ASP A 66 -6.71 7.24 19.05
C ASP A 66 -6.58 5.75 19.37
N VAL A 67 -7.45 4.91 18.79
CA VAL A 67 -7.40 3.46 19.00
C VAL A 67 -6.10 2.88 18.48
N VAL A 68 -5.69 3.29 17.27
CA VAL A 68 -4.44 2.86 16.66
C VAL A 68 -3.24 3.42 17.42
N ARG A 69 -3.31 4.68 17.84
CA ARG A 69 -2.26 5.34 18.65
C ARG A 69 -2.01 4.59 19.95
N ARG A 70 -3.06 4.21 20.69
CA ARG A 70 -2.92 3.44 21.93
C ARG A 70 -2.19 2.10 21.76
N VAL A 71 -2.21 1.54 20.57
CA VAL A 71 -1.46 0.32 20.24
C VAL A 71 -0.04 0.65 19.81
N PHE A 72 0.13 1.53 18.82
CA PHE A 72 1.42 1.82 18.20
C PHE A 72 2.39 2.53 19.15
N ASP A 73 1.89 3.42 20.03
CA ASP A 73 2.72 4.17 20.97
C ASP A 73 3.32 3.32 22.09
N LYS A 74 2.92 2.04 22.20
CA LYS A 74 3.61 1.06 23.07
C LYS A 74 4.99 0.67 22.53
N THR A 75 5.24 0.92 21.24
CA THR A 75 6.50 0.59 20.57
C THR A 75 7.35 1.86 20.45
N PRO A 76 8.60 1.89 20.94
CA PRO A 76 9.51 3.00 20.70
C PRO A 76 9.74 3.22 19.19
N TYR A 77 9.69 4.50 18.77
CA TYR A 77 9.80 4.85 17.35
C TYR A 77 10.71 6.07 17.12
N HIS A 78 11.18 6.19 15.87
CA HIS A 78 11.76 7.39 15.30
C HIS A 78 10.67 8.23 14.65
N THR A 79 10.85 9.54 14.66
CA THR A 79 10.01 10.50 13.94
C THR A 79 10.80 11.08 12.78
N HIS A 80 10.19 11.07 11.59
CA HIS A 80 10.77 11.58 10.36
C HIS A 80 9.92 12.72 9.82
N LEU A 81 10.58 13.70 9.23
CA LEU A 81 9.91 14.72 8.43
C LEU A 81 9.44 14.11 7.10
N SER A 82 8.38 14.63 6.57
CA SER A 82 7.84 14.22 5.27
C SER A 82 8.57 14.94 4.12
N ASP A 83 9.88 14.81 4.05
CA ASP A 83 10.69 15.37 2.97
C ASP A 83 10.98 14.28 1.93
N SER A 84 10.72 14.57 0.66
CA SER A 84 10.90 13.63 -0.43
C SER A 84 11.31 14.32 -1.71
N PHE A 85 11.93 13.55 -2.60
CA PHE A 85 12.46 14.06 -3.86
C PHE A 85 11.87 13.30 -5.04
N CYS A 86 12.04 13.87 -6.22
CA CYS A 86 11.69 13.26 -7.49
C CYS A 86 12.93 13.27 -8.37
N PHE A 87 13.19 12.17 -9.07
CA PHE A 87 14.23 12.09 -10.09
C PHE A 87 13.60 12.11 -11.47
N GLU A 88 14.08 13.01 -12.33
CA GLU A 88 13.64 13.16 -13.71
C GLU A 88 14.72 13.82 -14.56
N ASP A 89 15.07 13.21 -15.69
CA ASP A 89 15.98 13.78 -16.69
C ASP A 89 17.31 14.24 -16.06
N ASP A 90 17.96 13.32 -15.33
CA ASP A 90 19.23 13.50 -14.60
C ASP A 90 19.19 14.61 -13.53
N ARG A 91 18.01 14.96 -13.03
CA ARG A 91 17.84 16.01 -12.01
C ARG A 91 17.05 15.52 -10.81
N TRP A 92 17.46 16.00 -9.67
CA TRP A 92 16.72 15.89 -8.42
C TRP A 92 15.87 17.14 -8.21
N LEU A 93 14.57 16.95 -8.02
CA LEU A 93 13.62 18.00 -7.70
C LEU A 93 12.94 17.66 -6.35
N LYS A 94 12.65 18.68 -5.56
CA LYS A 94 11.86 18.49 -4.34
C LYS A 94 10.44 18.12 -4.70
N HIS A 95 9.81 17.24 -3.90
CA HIS A 95 8.40 16.88 -4.08
C HIS A 95 7.47 17.88 -3.33
N PRO A 96 6.30 18.24 -3.88
CA PRO A 96 5.78 17.90 -5.20
C PRO A 96 6.44 18.76 -6.31
N VAL A 97 6.70 18.13 -7.45
CA VAL A 97 7.48 18.74 -8.54
C VAL A 97 6.89 20.06 -9.02
N GLN A 98 5.56 20.15 -9.18
CA GLN A 98 4.89 21.37 -9.67
C GLN A 98 5.13 22.59 -8.78
N ASN A 99 5.43 22.41 -7.52
CA ASN A 99 5.75 23.48 -6.57
C ASN A 99 7.27 23.66 -6.37
N ASN A 100 8.12 23.02 -7.19
CA ASN A 100 9.57 22.98 -7.00
C ASN A 100 10.32 23.00 -8.34
N LEU A 101 9.93 23.89 -9.24
CA LEU A 101 10.46 23.98 -10.60
C LEU A 101 11.81 24.66 -10.72
N PHE A 102 12.41 25.18 -9.61
CA PHE A 102 13.65 25.95 -9.62
C PHE A 102 14.82 25.29 -10.40
N PRO A 103 15.06 23.96 -10.28
CA PRO A 103 16.17 23.32 -10.98
C PRO A 103 15.99 23.23 -12.51
N LEU A 104 14.80 23.51 -13.03
CA LEU A 104 14.51 23.40 -14.46
C LEU A 104 15.06 24.61 -15.25
N PRO A 105 15.44 24.43 -16.54
CA PRO A 105 15.77 25.51 -17.44
C PRO A 105 14.62 26.53 -17.57
N THR A 106 14.94 27.81 -17.72
CA THR A 106 13.93 28.91 -17.79
C THR A 106 12.85 28.63 -18.83
N LYS A 107 13.21 28.14 -20.03
CA LYS A 107 12.26 27.83 -21.09
C LYS A 107 11.21 26.82 -20.65
N GLN A 108 11.63 25.75 -19.97
CA GLN A 108 10.73 24.73 -19.43
C GLN A 108 9.80 25.29 -18.33
N LYS A 109 10.37 26.09 -17.40
CA LYS A 109 9.55 26.76 -16.36
C LYS A 109 8.44 27.60 -16.98
N VAL A 110 8.78 28.42 -17.98
CA VAL A 110 7.82 29.28 -18.68
C VAL A 110 6.71 28.46 -19.36
N GLU A 111 7.06 27.35 -20.02
CA GLU A 111 6.12 26.44 -20.66
C GLU A 111 5.13 25.84 -19.65
N LEU A 112 5.65 25.29 -18.53
CA LEU A 112 4.85 24.68 -17.48
C LEU A 112 3.90 25.70 -16.82
N ILE A 113 4.41 26.90 -16.49
CA ILE A 113 3.62 27.96 -15.86
C ILE A 113 2.53 28.45 -16.84
N LYS A 114 2.88 28.66 -18.12
CA LYS A 114 1.90 29.07 -19.14
C LYS A 114 0.77 28.03 -19.26
N SER A 115 1.12 26.75 -19.33
CA SER A 115 0.12 25.67 -19.41
C SER A 115 -0.77 25.63 -18.16
N PHE A 116 -0.21 25.87 -16.98
CA PHE A 116 -0.98 25.96 -15.75
C PHE A 116 -1.98 27.13 -15.79
N LEU A 117 -1.57 28.30 -16.27
CA LEU A 117 -2.44 29.50 -16.37
C LEU A 117 -3.58 29.32 -17.36
N THR A 118 -3.39 28.52 -18.41
CA THR A 118 -4.38 28.27 -19.46
C THR A 118 -5.11 26.94 -19.29
N ARG A 119 -5.00 26.29 -18.11
CA ARG A 119 -5.64 25.00 -17.85
C ARG A 119 -7.17 25.07 -17.91
N PRO A 120 -7.84 23.97 -18.18
CA PRO A 120 -9.30 23.90 -18.11
C PRO A 120 -9.81 24.29 -16.71
N THR A 121 -10.84 25.12 -16.65
CA THR A 121 -11.51 25.50 -15.39
C THR A 121 -12.60 24.51 -14.99
N GLU A 122 -13.16 23.82 -15.97
CA GLU A 122 -14.17 22.78 -15.77
C GLU A 122 -13.61 21.39 -16.05
N LEU A 123 -14.22 20.36 -15.48
CA LEU A 123 -13.88 18.98 -15.78
C LEU A 123 -14.38 18.64 -17.19
N THR A 124 -13.49 18.11 -18.01
CA THR A 124 -13.80 17.62 -19.37
C THR A 124 -14.19 16.13 -19.39
N GLY A 125 -14.07 15.43 -18.24
CA GLY A 125 -14.39 14.03 -18.05
C GLY A 125 -14.41 13.68 -16.55
N GLU A 126 -14.90 12.48 -16.22
CA GLU A 126 -14.96 11.96 -14.85
C GLU A 126 -13.73 11.14 -14.45
N ASP A 127 -12.78 10.96 -15.37
CA ASP A 127 -11.57 10.19 -15.19
C ASP A 127 -10.44 11.00 -14.53
N TYR A 128 -9.42 10.28 -14.07
CA TYR A 128 -8.28 10.86 -13.36
C TYR A 128 -7.40 11.74 -14.25
N GLU A 129 -7.26 11.45 -15.54
CA GLU A 129 -6.51 12.30 -16.48
C GLU A 129 -7.17 13.67 -16.61
N SER A 130 -8.48 13.71 -16.83
CA SER A 130 -9.26 14.97 -16.88
C SER A 130 -9.12 15.76 -15.59
N TRP A 131 -9.12 15.09 -14.42
CA TRP A 131 -8.87 15.73 -13.14
C TRP A 131 -7.46 16.33 -13.06
N LEU A 132 -6.41 15.60 -13.49
CA LEU A 132 -5.03 16.08 -13.49
C LEU A 132 -4.84 17.31 -14.36
N ARG A 133 -5.39 17.29 -15.59
CA ARG A 133 -5.30 18.42 -16.53
C ARG A 133 -5.98 19.68 -16.00
N ARG A 134 -7.11 19.53 -15.33
CA ARG A 134 -7.79 20.63 -14.64
C ARG A 134 -6.95 21.15 -13.46
N GLN A 135 -6.28 20.30 -12.69
CA GLN A 135 -5.48 20.74 -11.54
C GLN A 135 -4.18 21.42 -11.95
N TYR A 136 -3.48 20.89 -12.96
CA TYR A 136 -2.08 21.25 -13.23
C TYR A 136 -1.85 21.81 -14.64
N GLY A 137 -2.80 21.70 -15.55
CA GLY A 137 -2.62 21.99 -16.98
C GLY A 137 -1.93 20.86 -17.73
N ASP A 138 -1.98 20.92 -19.07
CA ASP A 138 -1.52 19.84 -19.92
C ASP A 138 -0.03 19.56 -19.75
N ALA A 139 0.83 20.58 -19.82
CA ALA A 139 2.28 20.38 -19.82
C ALA A 139 2.80 19.78 -18.51
N ILE A 140 2.28 20.19 -17.34
CA ILE A 140 2.65 19.59 -16.06
C ILE A 140 2.10 18.17 -15.98
N SER A 141 0.86 17.96 -16.41
CA SER A 141 0.19 16.65 -16.35
C SER A 141 0.90 15.61 -17.23
N ASP A 142 1.23 15.97 -18.48
CA ASP A 142 1.91 15.08 -19.43
C ASP A 142 3.35 14.75 -19.02
N ARG A 143 4.01 15.67 -18.31
CA ARG A 143 5.39 15.46 -17.89
C ARG A 143 5.53 14.64 -16.61
N TYR A 144 4.64 14.86 -15.63
CA TYR A 144 4.82 14.30 -14.29
C TYR A 144 3.73 13.31 -13.85
N PRO A 145 2.51 13.72 -13.47
CA PRO A 145 1.57 12.79 -12.84
C PRO A 145 1.01 11.73 -13.78
N ILE A 146 0.82 12.01 -15.08
CA ILE A 146 0.31 11.00 -16.04
C ILE A 146 1.35 9.87 -16.25
N PRO A 147 2.64 10.15 -16.58
CA PRO A 147 3.65 9.09 -16.67
C PRO A 147 3.85 8.34 -15.35
N TYR A 148 3.85 9.05 -14.22
CA TYR A 148 3.96 8.42 -12.91
C TYR A 148 2.77 7.49 -12.63
N THR A 149 1.55 7.90 -12.98
CA THR A 149 0.34 7.08 -12.87
C THR A 149 0.49 5.77 -13.62
N SER A 150 1.00 5.83 -14.86
CA SER A 150 1.25 4.63 -15.66
C SER A 150 2.27 3.69 -15.03
N LYS A 151 3.30 4.21 -14.33
CA LYS A 151 4.28 3.40 -13.60
C LYS A 151 3.71 2.81 -12.31
N TYR A 152 2.88 3.57 -11.58
CA TYR A 152 2.39 3.22 -10.25
C TYR A 152 1.15 2.32 -10.28
N TRP A 153 0.29 2.50 -11.29
CA TRP A 153 -0.96 1.75 -11.44
C TRP A 153 -0.92 0.74 -12.58
N ASP A 154 0.11 0.78 -13.42
CA ASP A 154 0.19 0.04 -14.69
C ASP A 154 -1.14 0.16 -15.47
N THR A 155 -1.71 1.35 -15.46
CA THR A 155 -3.01 1.69 -16.04
C THR A 155 -2.97 3.15 -16.48
N PRO A 156 -3.48 3.51 -17.68
CA PRO A 156 -3.58 4.89 -18.11
C PRO A 156 -4.43 5.73 -17.14
N ALA A 157 -4.07 6.99 -16.94
CA ALA A 157 -4.83 7.89 -16.07
C ALA A 157 -6.29 8.06 -16.53
N SER A 158 -6.54 8.05 -17.84
CA SER A 158 -7.89 8.08 -18.44
C SER A 158 -8.75 6.84 -18.15
N GLY A 159 -8.13 5.75 -17.70
CA GLY A 159 -8.84 4.53 -17.27
C GLY A 159 -9.13 4.46 -15.77
N LEU A 160 -8.73 5.47 -15.00
CA LEU A 160 -8.90 5.51 -13.55
C LEU A 160 -10.00 6.49 -13.13
N SER A 161 -10.79 6.13 -12.13
CA SER A 161 -11.73 7.04 -11.47
C SER A 161 -11.01 7.99 -10.52
N THR A 162 -11.71 9.01 -10.03
CA THR A 162 -11.20 10.00 -9.08
C THR A 162 -11.59 9.70 -7.62
N SER A 163 -12.40 8.67 -7.38
CA SER A 163 -12.98 8.37 -6.06
C SER A 163 -11.95 8.01 -4.98
N TRP A 164 -10.77 7.54 -5.37
CA TRP A 164 -9.67 7.19 -4.44
C TRP A 164 -8.83 8.40 -3.98
N ILE A 165 -8.95 9.55 -4.64
CA ILE A 165 -8.07 10.71 -4.41
C ILE A 165 -8.22 11.21 -2.96
N GLY A 166 -9.45 11.54 -2.54
CA GLY A 166 -9.70 12.08 -1.21
C GLY A 166 -8.69 13.17 -0.82
N ASN A 167 -8.07 13.03 0.35
CA ASN A 167 -7.04 13.95 0.85
C ASN A 167 -5.60 13.58 0.40
N ARG A 168 -5.43 12.62 -0.52
CA ARG A 168 -4.10 12.16 -0.95
C ARG A 168 -3.44 13.10 -1.95
N MET A 169 -4.24 13.83 -2.68
CA MET A 169 -3.77 14.81 -3.66
C MET A 169 -4.49 16.13 -3.46
N ARG A 170 -3.79 17.22 -3.73
CA ARG A 170 -4.33 18.56 -3.71
C ARG A 170 -4.03 19.27 -5.02
N GLY A 171 -4.82 20.25 -5.38
CA GLY A 171 -4.51 21.17 -6.45
C GLY A 171 -3.23 21.96 -6.16
N ALA A 172 -2.68 22.58 -7.20
CA ALA A 172 -1.57 23.51 -7.08
C ALA A 172 -2.13 24.95 -7.07
N GLU A 173 -1.51 25.80 -6.25
CA GLU A 173 -1.79 27.22 -6.23
C GLU A 173 -0.73 27.98 -7.06
N LEU A 174 -1.14 29.04 -7.76
CA LEU A 174 -0.26 29.81 -8.63
C LEU A 174 0.96 30.36 -7.88
N GLU A 175 0.73 30.87 -6.68
CA GLU A 175 1.76 31.45 -5.82
C GLU A 175 2.82 30.41 -5.43
N GLU A 176 2.43 29.16 -5.19
CA GLU A 176 3.33 28.06 -4.87
C GLU A 176 4.18 27.68 -6.08
N ILE A 177 3.56 27.57 -7.26
CA ILE A 177 4.26 27.28 -8.52
C ILE A 177 5.29 28.36 -8.86
N LEU A 178 4.89 29.64 -8.77
CA LEU A 178 5.78 30.78 -9.02
C LEU A 178 6.92 30.83 -8.01
N SER A 179 6.62 30.70 -6.73
CA SER A 179 7.63 30.68 -5.68
C SER A 179 8.65 29.57 -5.92
N GLY A 180 8.16 28.33 -6.20
CA GLY A 180 9.05 27.19 -6.48
C GLY A 180 9.73 27.21 -7.84
N ALA A 181 9.34 28.10 -8.76
CA ALA A 181 10.07 28.34 -10.00
C ALA A 181 11.21 29.36 -9.83
N LEU A 182 11.07 30.27 -8.85
CA LEU A 182 11.99 31.40 -8.64
C LEU A 182 12.98 31.16 -7.48
N SER A 183 12.62 30.30 -6.50
CA SER A 183 13.43 30.00 -5.33
C SER A 183 13.56 28.49 -5.10
N PRO A 184 14.73 27.98 -4.66
CA PRO A 184 14.88 26.60 -4.20
C PRO A 184 14.28 26.38 -2.81
N GLU A 185 14.05 27.45 -2.04
CA GLU A 185 13.52 27.41 -0.69
C GLU A 185 12.00 27.45 -0.72
N THR A 186 11.39 26.27 -0.63
CA THR A 186 9.93 26.13 -0.63
C THR A 186 9.46 25.39 0.62
N PRO A 187 8.25 25.72 1.15
CA PRO A 187 7.64 24.94 2.21
C PRO A 187 7.48 23.47 1.81
N ASN A 188 7.41 22.59 2.82
CA ASN A 188 7.04 21.20 2.58
C ASN A 188 5.50 21.09 2.53
N HIS A 189 4.97 20.79 1.34
CA HIS A 189 3.55 20.71 1.06
C HIS A 189 2.97 19.28 1.12
N TYR A 190 3.61 18.40 1.89
CA TYR A 190 3.11 17.03 2.03
C TYR A 190 1.85 16.96 2.94
N TYR A 191 0.99 15.95 2.74
CA TYR A 191 -0.26 15.79 3.48
C TYR A 191 -0.08 15.49 4.98
N THR A 192 1.12 15.11 5.40
CA THR A 192 1.50 14.94 6.81
C THR A 192 2.82 15.62 7.11
N LYS A 193 2.96 16.14 8.33
CA LYS A 193 4.19 16.79 8.78
C LYS A 193 5.15 15.84 9.49
N GLU A 194 4.64 14.73 10.01
CA GLU A 194 5.37 13.80 10.84
C GLU A 194 5.04 12.36 10.45
N MET A 195 6.06 11.54 10.32
CA MET A 195 5.97 10.12 10.03
C MET A 195 6.76 9.33 11.06
N ARG A 196 6.19 8.21 11.54
CA ARG A 196 6.76 7.39 12.61
C ARG A 196 7.12 6.02 12.10
N TYR A 197 8.25 5.51 12.59
CA TYR A 197 8.73 4.17 12.29
C TYR A 197 9.39 3.55 13.53
N PRO A 198 9.16 2.24 13.84
CA PRO A 198 9.75 1.58 15.00
C PRO A 198 11.27 1.67 15.03
N LYS A 199 11.86 1.88 16.22
CA LYS A 199 13.31 1.89 16.38
C LYS A 199 13.94 0.55 16.00
N THR A 200 13.26 -0.56 16.29
CA THR A 200 13.76 -1.92 16.03
C THR A 200 12.67 -2.79 15.47
N GLY A 201 13.06 -3.87 14.75
CA GLY A 201 12.15 -4.93 14.31
C GLY A 201 11.26 -4.61 13.11
N GLY A 202 11.50 -3.47 12.41
CA GLY A 202 10.73 -3.08 11.24
C GLY A 202 9.32 -2.59 11.60
N TYR A 203 8.52 -2.26 10.58
CA TYR A 203 7.16 -1.72 10.79
C TYR A 203 6.25 -2.69 11.55
N LYS A 204 6.48 -4.00 11.44
CA LYS A 204 5.78 -5.06 12.17
C LYS A 204 5.77 -4.85 13.68
N SER A 205 6.78 -4.20 14.24
CA SER A 205 6.87 -3.94 15.69
C SER A 205 5.69 -3.13 16.23
N PHE A 206 5.09 -2.24 15.43
CA PHE A 206 3.88 -1.52 15.82
C PHE A 206 2.68 -2.43 16.09
N ILE A 207 2.59 -3.55 15.39
CA ILE A 207 1.47 -4.49 15.53
C ILE A 207 1.78 -5.66 16.47
N LYS A 208 3.02 -5.75 16.99
CA LYS A 208 3.40 -6.82 17.93
C LYS A 208 2.48 -6.91 19.15
N PRO A 209 2.04 -5.82 19.81
CA PRO A 209 1.10 -5.91 20.93
C PRO A 209 -0.25 -6.56 20.56
N LEU A 210 -0.69 -6.43 19.30
CA LEU A 210 -1.91 -7.09 18.80
C LEU A 210 -1.66 -8.58 18.56
N ILE A 211 -0.51 -8.92 17.98
CA ILE A 211 -0.11 -10.30 17.72
C ILE A 211 -0.02 -11.06 19.05
N ASP A 212 0.72 -10.54 20.02
CA ASP A 212 0.96 -11.16 21.32
C ASP A 212 -0.33 -11.37 22.13
N SER A 213 -1.37 -10.60 21.85
CA SER A 213 -2.65 -10.64 22.55
C SER A 213 -3.78 -11.34 21.79
N SER A 214 -3.48 -11.98 20.67
CA SER A 214 -4.45 -12.68 19.81
C SER A 214 -4.15 -14.18 19.72
N GLU A 215 -5.19 -15.00 19.65
CA GLU A 215 -5.05 -16.40 19.29
C GLU A 215 -4.94 -16.50 17.75
N ILE A 216 -3.77 -16.91 17.24
CA ILE A 216 -3.47 -16.98 15.83
C ILE A 216 -2.99 -18.36 15.45
N ARG A 217 -3.60 -18.95 14.44
CA ARG A 217 -3.24 -20.25 13.87
C ARG A 217 -2.71 -20.06 12.45
N CYS A 218 -1.39 -20.13 12.32
CA CYS A 218 -0.69 -20.10 11.04
C CYS A 218 -0.83 -21.42 10.26
N ASN A 219 -0.50 -21.41 8.96
CA ASN A 219 -0.62 -22.56 8.05
C ASN A 219 -2.07 -23.09 7.95
N HIS A 220 -3.03 -22.20 8.03
CA HIS A 220 -4.46 -22.47 7.90
C HIS A 220 -5.02 -21.72 6.67
N ARG A 221 -4.61 -22.17 5.48
CA ARG A 221 -5.20 -21.66 4.22
C ARG A 221 -6.64 -22.13 4.10
N CYS A 222 -7.58 -21.18 4.09
CA CYS A 222 -8.99 -21.47 3.82
C CYS A 222 -9.17 -21.91 2.36
N THR A 223 -9.82 -23.05 2.14
CA THR A 223 -10.11 -23.62 0.82
C THR A 223 -11.59 -23.63 0.50
N LYS A 224 -12.46 -23.60 1.54
CA LYS A 224 -13.91 -23.49 1.35
C LYS A 224 -14.55 -22.79 2.54
N ILE A 225 -15.50 -21.90 2.24
CA ILE A 225 -16.44 -21.32 3.20
C ILE A 225 -17.84 -21.81 2.78
N ASP A 226 -18.46 -22.63 3.63
CA ASP A 226 -19.83 -23.11 3.50
C ASP A 226 -20.71 -22.18 4.34
N THR A 227 -21.30 -21.18 3.69
CA THR A 227 -22.09 -20.15 4.38
C THR A 227 -23.43 -20.67 4.86
N SER A 228 -23.95 -21.76 4.24
CA SER A 228 -25.23 -22.37 4.65
C SER A 228 -25.12 -23.13 5.97
N ASN A 229 -23.91 -23.66 6.28
CA ASN A 229 -23.65 -24.43 7.50
C ASN A 229 -22.66 -23.71 8.44
N ASN A 230 -22.32 -22.46 8.20
CA ASN A 230 -21.34 -21.64 8.95
C ASN A 230 -20.03 -22.39 9.17
N ARG A 231 -19.50 -23.05 8.13
CA ARG A 231 -18.32 -23.91 8.21
C ARG A 231 -17.19 -23.41 7.33
N ILE A 232 -15.97 -23.44 7.89
CA ILE A 232 -14.73 -23.20 7.15
C ILE A 232 -13.96 -24.51 7.06
N ILE A 233 -13.39 -24.78 5.87
CA ILE A 233 -12.52 -25.92 5.60
C ILE A 233 -11.15 -25.36 5.21
N PHE A 234 -10.10 -25.88 5.85
CA PHE A 234 -8.71 -25.49 5.60
C PHE A 234 -7.98 -26.58 4.81
N GLU A 235 -6.92 -26.15 4.10
CA GLU A 235 -6.08 -27.02 3.26
C GLU A 235 -5.45 -28.19 4.05
N ASN A 236 -5.10 -27.95 5.33
CA ASN A 236 -4.55 -28.96 6.24
C ASN A 236 -5.61 -29.96 6.78
N GLY A 237 -6.85 -29.89 6.29
CA GLY A 237 -7.96 -30.77 6.69
C GLY A 237 -8.68 -30.34 7.96
N HIS A 238 -8.22 -29.29 8.66
CA HIS A 238 -8.92 -28.73 9.80
C HIS A 238 -10.27 -28.12 9.36
N GLN A 239 -11.29 -28.25 10.21
CA GLN A 239 -12.62 -27.70 9.96
C GLN A 239 -13.15 -27.02 11.22
N VAL A 240 -13.77 -25.86 11.03
CA VAL A 240 -14.41 -25.13 12.13
C VAL A 240 -15.83 -24.72 11.76
N ILE A 241 -16.71 -24.71 12.75
CA ILE A 241 -18.04 -24.06 12.68
C ILE A 241 -17.94 -22.77 13.46
N TYR A 242 -18.40 -21.68 12.86
CA TYR A 242 -18.32 -20.34 13.44
C TYR A 242 -19.72 -19.76 13.71
N GLU A 243 -19.83 -18.88 14.71
CA GLU A 243 -21.02 -18.05 14.89
C GLU A 243 -20.91 -16.76 14.05
N ASN A 244 -19.71 -16.16 13.98
CA ASN A 244 -19.43 -14.96 13.22
C ASN A 244 -18.17 -15.14 12.37
N LEU A 245 -18.18 -14.61 11.16
CA LEU A 245 -17.05 -14.67 10.23
C LEU A 245 -16.58 -13.28 9.81
N VAL A 246 -15.30 -12.97 10.08
CA VAL A 246 -14.61 -11.80 9.54
C VAL A 246 -13.60 -12.28 8.49
N SER A 247 -13.66 -11.71 7.29
CA SER A 247 -12.75 -12.05 6.20
C SER A 247 -11.93 -10.84 5.76
N THR A 248 -10.60 -11.02 5.71
CA THR A 248 -9.69 -10.05 5.11
C THR A 248 -9.12 -10.56 3.78
N ILE A 249 -9.65 -11.69 3.30
CA ILE A 249 -9.25 -12.32 2.03
C ILE A 249 -9.60 -11.37 0.87
N PRO A 250 -8.71 -11.23 -0.14
CA PRO A 250 -9.03 -10.44 -1.33
C PRO A 250 -10.34 -10.91 -1.99
N LEU A 251 -11.23 -9.97 -2.33
CA LEU A 251 -12.56 -10.29 -2.87
C LEU A 251 -12.53 -11.26 -4.07
N PRO A 252 -11.60 -11.17 -5.03
CA PRO A 252 -11.49 -12.16 -6.11
C PRO A 252 -11.16 -13.57 -5.62
N GLU A 253 -10.36 -13.70 -4.54
CA GLU A 253 -10.02 -15.00 -3.96
C GLU A 253 -11.15 -15.55 -3.09
N LEU A 254 -11.86 -14.68 -2.38
CA LEU A 254 -13.03 -15.06 -1.61
C LEU A 254 -14.09 -15.75 -2.50
N ALA A 255 -14.30 -15.24 -3.71
CA ALA A 255 -15.23 -15.83 -4.67
C ALA A 255 -14.87 -17.27 -5.11
N LEU A 256 -13.60 -17.63 -5.06
CA LEU A 256 -13.16 -18.97 -5.44
C LEU A 256 -13.45 -20.01 -4.35
N ILE A 257 -13.57 -19.58 -3.11
CA ILE A 257 -13.72 -20.46 -1.93
C ILE A 257 -15.13 -20.44 -1.33
N CYS A 258 -16.05 -19.62 -1.89
CA CYS A 258 -17.46 -19.56 -1.49
C CYS A 258 -18.34 -20.17 -2.59
N PRO A 259 -18.64 -21.48 -2.56
CA PRO A 259 -19.43 -22.13 -3.61
C PRO A 259 -20.87 -21.56 -3.74
N GLU A 260 -21.45 -21.05 -2.65
CA GLU A 260 -22.79 -20.47 -2.63
C GLU A 260 -22.87 -19.07 -3.26
N MET A 261 -21.71 -18.47 -3.64
CA MET A 261 -21.70 -17.18 -4.33
C MET A 261 -22.37 -17.31 -5.72
N PRO A 262 -23.44 -16.53 -6.02
CA PRO A 262 -24.10 -16.56 -7.32
C PRO A 262 -23.15 -16.20 -8.46
N ASP A 263 -23.37 -16.79 -9.64
CA ASP A 263 -22.53 -16.54 -10.83
C ASP A 263 -22.53 -15.08 -11.25
N SER A 264 -23.64 -14.36 -11.06
CA SER A 264 -23.71 -12.92 -11.32
C SER A 264 -22.75 -12.11 -10.45
N ILE A 265 -22.60 -12.47 -9.17
CA ILE A 265 -21.66 -11.85 -8.24
C ILE A 265 -20.22 -12.31 -8.55
N ARG A 266 -20.04 -13.61 -8.82
CA ARG A 266 -18.75 -14.17 -9.23
C ARG A 266 -18.20 -13.51 -10.49
N THR A 267 -19.07 -13.09 -11.41
CA THR A 267 -18.67 -12.32 -12.61
C THR A 267 -18.19 -10.92 -12.23
N CYS A 268 -18.79 -10.27 -11.23
CA CYS A 268 -18.29 -8.97 -10.72
C CYS A 268 -16.88 -9.08 -10.15
N THR A 269 -16.51 -10.19 -9.49
CA THR A 269 -15.16 -10.34 -8.94
C THR A 269 -14.06 -10.42 -10.01
N LYS A 270 -14.38 -10.91 -11.20
CA LYS A 270 -13.44 -10.97 -12.34
C LYS A 270 -13.08 -9.60 -12.93
N THR A 271 -13.90 -8.58 -12.66
CA THR A 271 -13.62 -7.21 -13.10
C THR A 271 -12.72 -6.46 -12.13
N LEU A 272 -12.62 -6.91 -10.88
CA LEU A 272 -11.76 -6.28 -9.89
C LEU A 272 -10.28 -6.49 -10.22
N LYS A 273 -9.54 -5.40 -10.29
CA LYS A 273 -8.14 -5.39 -10.68
C LYS A 273 -7.26 -4.81 -9.58
N ALA A 274 -6.07 -5.35 -9.46
CA ALA A 274 -5.03 -4.85 -8.57
C ALA A 274 -3.68 -4.90 -9.28
N THR A 275 -2.69 -4.20 -8.75
CA THR A 275 -1.30 -4.40 -9.14
C THR A 275 -0.65 -5.45 -8.24
N SER A 276 0.30 -6.20 -8.77
CA SER A 276 1.37 -6.81 -7.99
C SER A 276 2.50 -5.81 -7.76
N ILE A 277 3.42 -6.11 -6.85
CA ILE A 277 4.63 -5.33 -6.62
C ILE A 277 5.82 -6.26 -6.64
N ASP A 278 6.79 -5.95 -7.49
CA ASP A 278 8.13 -6.50 -7.39
C ASP A 278 8.97 -5.54 -6.53
N LEU A 279 9.53 -6.07 -5.45
CA LEU A 279 10.42 -5.38 -4.53
C LEU A 279 11.84 -5.78 -4.85
N ILE A 280 12.68 -4.82 -5.25
CA ILE A 280 14.12 -5.02 -5.38
C ILE A 280 14.79 -4.34 -4.20
N SER A 281 15.33 -5.14 -3.30
CA SER A 281 15.99 -4.71 -2.07
C SER A 281 17.49 -4.72 -2.28
N ILE A 282 18.13 -3.58 -2.03
CA ILE A 282 19.57 -3.39 -2.19
C ILE A 282 20.19 -3.05 -0.84
N GLY A 283 21.20 -3.81 -0.43
CA GLY A 283 22.09 -3.49 0.69
C GLY A 283 23.42 -2.96 0.17
N PHE A 284 23.91 -1.90 0.78
CA PHE A 284 25.21 -1.28 0.43
C PHE A 284 26.23 -1.48 1.55
N ASN A 285 27.48 -1.75 1.19
CA ASN A 285 28.60 -1.90 2.11
C ASN A 285 29.09 -0.57 2.71
N LYS A 286 28.39 0.53 2.45
CA LYS A 286 28.68 1.89 2.90
C LYS A 286 27.42 2.64 3.28
N ASN A 287 27.56 3.69 4.07
CA ASN A 287 26.45 4.61 4.35
C ASN A 287 26.33 5.66 3.24
N LEU A 288 25.57 5.32 2.18
CA LEU A 288 25.36 6.16 0.99
C LEU A 288 24.06 6.95 1.03
N ILE A 289 23.03 6.44 1.73
CA ILE A 289 21.66 6.92 1.59
C ILE A 289 21.32 7.88 2.73
N LYS A 290 20.80 9.07 2.36
CA LYS A 290 20.37 10.11 3.29
C LYS A 290 18.86 10.38 3.26
N ASP A 291 18.23 10.08 2.12
CA ASP A 291 16.83 10.39 1.87
C ASP A 291 15.93 9.24 2.29
N LEU A 292 14.77 9.57 2.87
CA LEU A 292 13.83 8.59 3.39
C LEU A 292 13.12 7.84 2.25
N TRP A 293 12.68 8.59 1.23
CA TRP A 293 12.12 8.02 -0.03
C TRP A 293 12.19 9.07 -1.15
N PHE A 294 12.08 8.57 -2.37
CA PHE A 294 11.99 9.40 -3.58
C PHE A 294 11.15 8.73 -4.66
N TYR A 295 10.63 9.55 -5.55
CA TYR A 295 9.83 9.16 -6.71
C TYR A 295 10.69 9.19 -7.97
N ILE A 296 10.40 8.33 -8.95
CA ILE A 296 11.19 8.18 -10.17
C ILE A 296 10.27 8.39 -11.38
N TYR A 297 10.49 9.46 -12.12
CA TYR A 297 9.69 9.82 -13.29
C TYR A 297 10.29 9.29 -14.60
N ASP A 298 11.58 9.02 -14.66
CA ASP A 298 12.26 8.51 -15.86
C ASP A 298 11.66 7.21 -16.35
N LYS A 299 11.36 7.15 -17.65
CA LYS A 299 10.62 6.03 -18.27
C LYS A 299 11.47 4.78 -18.45
N ASP A 300 12.79 4.91 -18.56
CA ASP A 300 13.77 3.82 -18.69
C ASP A 300 14.09 3.13 -17.36
N ILE A 301 13.68 3.73 -16.24
CA ILE A 301 13.74 3.11 -14.91
C ILE A 301 12.37 2.50 -14.60
N LEU A 302 12.30 1.20 -14.36
CA LEU A 302 11.03 0.49 -14.13
C LEU A 302 10.37 0.87 -12.81
N ALA A 303 11.18 1.11 -11.76
CA ALA A 303 10.67 1.47 -10.45
C ALA A 303 9.95 2.83 -10.47
N SER A 304 8.81 2.90 -9.80
CA SER A 304 8.08 4.17 -9.61
C SER A 304 8.61 4.99 -8.44
N ARG A 305 9.15 4.31 -7.42
CA ARG A 305 9.75 4.93 -6.24
C ARG A 305 10.74 4.00 -5.55
N ALA A 306 11.56 4.60 -4.69
CA ALA A 306 12.40 3.86 -3.75
C ALA A 306 12.33 4.49 -2.36
N TYR A 307 12.60 3.70 -1.34
CA TYR A 307 12.71 4.18 0.03
C TYR A 307 13.86 3.49 0.76
N SER A 308 14.35 4.14 1.83
CA SER A 308 15.48 3.65 2.60
C SER A 308 15.07 3.02 3.92
N PRO A 309 15.19 1.69 4.08
CA PRO A 309 15.05 1.06 5.39
C PRO A 309 16.07 1.56 6.42
N SER A 310 17.32 1.84 6.01
CA SER A 310 18.39 2.31 6.90
C SER A 310 18.13 3.72 7.44
N VAL A 311 17.52 4.61 6.66
CA VAL A 311 17.11 5.95 7.11
C VAL A 311 15.89 5.89 8.01
N LYS A 312 14.95 4.97 7.75
CA LYS A 312 13.80 4.74 8.65
C LYS A 312 14.25 4.33 10.05
N SER A 313 15.23 3.41 10.12
CA SER A 313 15.90 3.03 11.36
C SER A 313 17.29 2.46 11.07
N PRO A 314 18.34 2.95 11.75
CA PRO A 314 19.69 2.38 11.64
C PRO A 314 19.79 0.89 12.01
N GLU A 315 18.85 0.41 12.84
CA GLU A 315 18.76 -1.01 13.25
C GLU A 315 18.30 -1.96 12.11
N ASN A 316 17.92 -1.41 10.96
CA ASN A 316 17.52 -2.21 9.80
C ASN A 316 18.72 -2.66 8.93
N VAL A 317 19.93 -2.24 9.23
CA VAL A 317 21.14 -2.59 8.46
C VAL A 317 22.32 -2.89 9.37
N PRO A 318 23.34 -3.64 8.89
CA PRO A 318 24.61 -3.77 9.59
C PRO A 318 25.28 -2.42 9.80
N GLN A 319 26.20 -2.35 10.75
CA GLN A 319 26.94 -1.13 11.07
C GLN A 319 27.70 -0.59 9.83
N ASN A 320 27.65 0.73 9.61
CA ASN A 320 28.23 1.45 8.49
C ASN A 320 27.65 1.10 7.11
N CYS A 321 26.55 0.36 7.05
CA CYS A 321 25.82 0.01 5.83
C CYS A 321 24.63 0.93 5.62
N SER A 322 24.07 0.90 4.41
CA SER A 322 22.79 1.52 4.08
C SER A 322 21.98 0.63 3.15
N SER A 323 20.72 0.97 2.92
CA SER A 323 19.85 0.17 2.05
C SER A 323 18.80 1.01 1.34
N LEU A 324 18.39 0.53 0.16
CA LEU A 324 17.24 1.00 -0.60
C LEU A 324 16.33 -0.18 -0.95
N GLN A 325 15.03 0.07 -1.06
CA GLN A 325 14.11 -0.86 -1.65
C GLN A 325 13.30 -0.14 -2.74
N PHE A 326 13.31 -0.70 -3.95
CA PHE A 326 12.63 -0.19 -5.13
C PHE A 326 11.30 -0.92 -5.31
N GLU A 327 10.27 -0.19 -5.73
CA GLU A 327 8.93 -0.71 -5.98
C GLU A 327 8.58 -0.61 -7.45
N ILE A 328 8.35 -1.76 -8.08
CA ILE A 328 7.93 -1.88 -9.48
C ILE A 328 6.54 -2.50 -9.50
N TYR A 329 5.59 -1.83 -10.13
CA TYR A 329 4.19 -2.24 -10.15
C TYR A 329 3.82 -2.83 -11.50
N THR A 330 3.09 -3.95 -11.48
CA THR A 330 2.54 -4.60 -12.66
C THR A 330 1.08 -4.93 -12.43
N ARG A 331 0.22 -4.62 -13.41
CA ARG A 331 -1.21 -4.94 -13.34
C ARG A 331 -1.43 -6.44 -13.35
N GLY A 332 -2.27 -6.92 -12.44
CA GLY A 332 -2.52 -8.34 -12.23
C GLY A 332 -1.64 -8.94 -11.15
N THR A 333 -1.68 -10.26 -11.03
CA THR A 333 -1.00 -11.02 -9.96
C THR A 333 0.35 -11.59 -10.40
N GLU A 334 0.65 -11.52 -11.70
CA GLU A 334 1.89 -11.99 -12.29
C GLU A 334 2.71 -10.80 -12.83
N SER A 335 4.04 -10.85 -12.73
CA SER A 335 4.90 -9.86 -13.37
C SER A 335 5.10 -10.18 -14.84
N ARG A 336 5.24 -9.12 -15.63
CA ARG A 336 5.71 -9.23 -17.02
C ARG A 336 7.24 -9.21 -17.15
N PHE A 337 7.94 -8.97 -16.04
CA PHE A 337 9.40 -8.88 -15.99
C PHE A 337 9.96 -10.12 -15.27
N ASP A 338 11.12 -10.59 -15.70
CA ASP A 338 11.86 -11.58 -14.94
C ASP A 338 12.73 -10.94 -13.82
N ALA A 339 13.21 -11.76 -12.91
CA ALA A 339 13.93 -11.26 -11.74
C ALA A 339 15.29 -10.62 -12.09
N GLU A 340 15.95 -11.10 -13.16
CA GLU A 340 17.26 -10.57 -13.57
C GLU A 340 17.09 -9.22 -14.29
N GLU A 341 16.08 -9.10 -15.16
CA GLU A 341 15.71 -7.83 -15.79
C GLU A 341 15.44 -6.74 -14.74
N LEU A 342 14.66 -7.08 -13.72
CA LEU A 342 14.35 -6.16 -12.62
C LEU A 342 15.59 -5.71 -11.85
N LYS A 343 16.49 -6.65 -11.53
CA LYS A 343 17.75 -6.35 -10.84
C LYS A 343 18.66 -5.47 -11.68
N MET A 344 18.86 -5.84 -12.94
CA MET A 344 19.72 -5.08 -13.86
C MET A 344 19.20 -3.65 -14.07
N ASN A 345 17.88 -3.47 -14.25
CA ASN A 345 17.29 -2.15 -14.35
C ASN A 345 17.45 -1.33 -13.06
N THR A 346 17.39 -2.00 -11.89
CA THR A 346 17.62 -1.32 -10.61
C THR A 346 19.08 -0.88 -10.44
N ILE A 347 20.06 -1.70 -10.86
CA ILE A 347 21.48 -1.32 -10.85
C ILE A 347 21.73 -0.15 -11.81
N PHE A 348 21.18 -0.22 -13.02
CA PHE A 348 21.21 0.90 -13.97
C PHE A 348 20.61 2.17 -13.36
N ALA A 349 19.50 2.07 -12.65
CA ALA A 349 18.87 3.21 -11.98
C ALA A 349 19.77 3.83 -10.91
N LEU A 350 20.48 3.02 -10.09
CA LEU A 350 21.42 3.51 -9.09
C LEU A 350 22.58 4.30 -9.71
N GLU A 351 23.14 3.81 -10.82
CA GLU A 351 24.22 4.48 -11.54
C GLU A 351 23.72 5.78 -12.20
N LYS A 352 22.59 5.74 -12.90
CA LYS A 352 21.97 6.91 -13.56
C LYS A 352 21.62 8.01 -12.55
N MET A 353 21.10 7.65 -11.38
CA MET A 353 20.78 8.58 -10.30
C MET A 353 22.01 9.04 -9.51
N ASN A 354 23.21 8.53 -9.85
CA ASN A 354 24.47 8.78 -9.14
C ASN A 354 24.37 8.50 -7.63
N ILE A 355 23.65 7.43 -7.26
CA ILE A 355 23.49 7.00 -5.87
C ILE A 355 24.60 6.03 -5.47
N ALA A 356 24.86 5.00 -6.28
CA ALA A 356 25.81 3.95 -5.99
C ALA A 356 26.36 3.33 -7.29
N ARG A 357 27.50 2.68 -7.20
CA ARG A 357 28.09 1.85 -8.24
C ARG A 357 27.94 0.37 -7.92
N PRO A 358 28.10 -0.54 -8.89
CA PRO A 358 28.00 -1.99 -8.64
C PRO A 358 28.90 -2.50 -7.51
N GLU A 359 30.11 -1.96 -7.34
CA GLU A 359 31.05 -2.33 -6.28
C GLU A 359 30.60 -1.94 -4.86
N ASP A 360 29.63 -1.04 -4.74
CA ASP A 360 29.05 -0.61 -3.46
C ASP A 360 27.91 -1.53 -3.00
N ILE A 361 27.43 -2.42 -3.89
CA ILE A 361 26.31 -3.32 -3.63
C ILE A 361 26.81 -4.60 -2.95
N GLU A 362 26.34 -4.85 -1.74
CA GLU A 362 26.62 -6.08 -0.98
C GLU A 362 25.51 -7.11 -1.13
N LEU A 363 24.25 -6.65 -1.30
CA LEU A 363 23.08 -7.50 -1.35
C LEU A 363 22.10 -7.00 -2.40
N THR A 364 21.54 -7.98 -3.14
CA THR A 364 20.36 -7.78 -3.98
C THR A 364 19.36 -8.90 -3.68
N ASP A 365 18.13 -8.56 -3.29
CA ASP A 365 17.03 -9.52 -3.04
C ASP A 365 15.81 -9.10 -3.84
N HIS A 366 15.11 -10.06 -4.45
CA HIS A 366 13.86 -9.85 -5.17
C HIS A 366 12.72 -10.59 -4.47
N ARG A 367 11.63 -9.87 -4.21
CA ARG A 367 10.38 -10.45 -3.70
C ARG A 367 9.18 -9.89 -4.42
N ARG A 368 8.18 -10.75 -4.58
CA ARG A 368 6.90 -10.35 -5.16
C ARG A 368 5.79 -10.33 -4.14
N ILE A 369 4.99 -9.26 -4.18
CA ILE A 369 3.72 -9.14 -3.49
C ILE A 369 2.61 -9.26 -4.54
N ARG A 370 1.75 -10.25 -4.38
CA ARG A 370 0.68 -10.55 -5.33
C ARG A 370 -0.39 -9.46 -5.42
N TYR A 371 -0.69 -8.80 -4.31
CA TYR A 371 -1.66 -7.70 -4.22
C TYR A 371 -0.98 -6.46 -3.63
N GLY A 372 -0.74 -5.46 -4.45
CA GLY A 372 -0.15 -4.18 -4.05
C GLY A 372 -1.18 -3.07 -3.88
N ASN A 373 -1.68 -2.57 -5.00
CA ASN A 373 -2.70 -1.52 -5.03
C ASN A 373 -3.97 -2.01 -5.71
N VAL A 374 -5.12 -1.71 -5.13
CA VAL A 374 -6.42 -1.84 -5.81
C VAL A 374 -6.50 -0.81 -6.91
N ILE A 375 -6.80 -1.22 -8.13
CA ILE A 375 -6.96 -0.33 -9.28
C ILE A 375 -8.41 0.17 -9.30
N TYR A 376 -8.57 1.47 -9.18
CA TYR A 376 -9.86 2.16 -9.24
C TYR A 376 -10.19 2.50 -10.71
N ASP A 377 -10.44 1.46 -11.52
CA ASP A 377 -10.90 1.71 -12.89
C ASP A 377 -12.36 2.20 -12.91
N LEU A 378 -12.76 2.75 -14.03
CA LEU A 378 -14.12 3.27 -14.23
C LEU A 378 -15.14 2.13 -14.05
N GLY A 379 -16.09 2.30 -13.12
CA GLY A 379 -17.12 1.30 -12.81
C GLY A 379 -16.74 0.23 -11.79
N MET A 380 -15.49 0.18 -11.29
CA MET A 380 -15.05 -0.81 -10.30
C MET A 380 -15.94 -0.81 -9.05
N GLU A 381 -16.32 0.37 -8.56
CA GLU A 381 -17.09 0.51 -7.32
C GLU A 381 -18.45 -0.15 -7.40
N VAL A 382 -19.14 -0.06 -8.53
CA VAL A 382 -20.43 -0.72 -8.74
C VAL A 382 -20.32 -2.26 -8.60
N HIS A 383 -19.25 -2.83 -9.12
CA HIS A 383 -19.00 -4.27 -9.00
C HIS A 383 -18.58 -4.66 -7.59
N ARG A 384 -17.68 -3.89 -6.97
CA ARG A 384 -17.26 -4.08 -5.58
C ARG A 384 -18.42 -4.07 -4.63
N ASP A 385 -19.30 -3.07 -4.74
CA ASP A 385 -20.42 -2.88 -3.81
C ASP A 385 -21.41 -4.05 -3.90
N LYS A 386 -21.70 -4.56 -5.09
CA LYS A 386 -22.50 -5.78 -5.26
C LYS A 386 -21.90 -7.01 -4.56
N ILE A 387 -20.57 -7.14 -4.59
CA ILE A 387 -19.88 -8.25 -3.92
C ILE A 387 -19.97 -8.09 -2.39
N LEU A 388 -19.73 -6.87 -1.90
CA LEU A 388 -19.81 -6.57 -0.46
C LEU A 388 -21.23 -6.75 0.09
N ASP A 389 -22.25 -6.36 -0.67
CA ASP A 389 -23.66 -6.59 -0.30
C ASP A 389 -23.98 -8.09 -0.22
N TRP A 390 -23.46 -8.88 -1.17
CA TRP A 390 -23.59 -10.33 -1.09
C TRP A 390 -22.85 -10.89 0.14
N CYS A 391 -21.61 -10.48 0.42
CA CYS A 391 -20.86 -10.90 1.59
C CYS A 391 -21.68 -10.64 2.88
N LYS A 392 -22.25 -9.45 3.00
CA LYS A 392 -23.10 -9.07 4.13
C LYS A 392 -24.31 -9.99 4.26
N THR A 393 -24.99 -10.30 3.16
CA THR A 393 -26.15 -11.20 3.14
C THR A 393 -25.74 -12.63 3.49
N ALA A 394 -24.55 -13.06 3.10
CA ALA A 394 -23.99 -14.38 3.40
C ALA A 394 -23.38 -14.48 4.82
N GLY A 395 -23.50 -13.43 5.66
CA GLY A 395 -22.97 -13.43 7.02
C GLY A 395 -21.44 -13.27 7.09
N ILE A 396 -20.79 -12.77 6.03
CA ILE A 396 -19.35 -12.54 5.96
C ILE A 396 -19.07 -11.05 6.18
N ALA A 397 -18.45 -10.69 7.30
CA ALA A 397 -17.94 -9.34 7.53
C ALA A 397 -16.59 -9.15 6.79
N SER A 398 -16.67 -8.68 5.55
CA SER A 398 -15.48 -8.42 4.73
C SER A 398 -14.83 -7.10 5.13
N CYS A 399 -13.52 -7.09 5.41
CA CYS A 399 -12.81 -5.91 5.89
C CYS A 399 -11.35 -5.86 5.46
N GLY A 400 -10.72 -4.68 5.62
CA GLY A 400 -9.33 -4.42 5.25
C GLY A 400 -9.15 -4.10 3.78
N ARG A 401 -7.94 -3.68 3.41
CA ARG A 401 -7.59 -3.15 2.08
C ARG A 401 -8.10 -3.99 0.91
N PHE A 402 -7.97 -5.31 0.98
CA PHE A 402 -8.36 -6.22 -0.09
C PHE A 402 -9.71 -6.92 0.18
N GLY A 403 -10.14 -7.00 1.44
CA GLY A 403 -11.47 -7.49 1.81
C GLY A 403 -12.58 -6.50 1.48
N GLU A 404 -12.31 -5.18 1.58
CA GLU A 404 -13.23 -4.13 1.11
C GLU A 404 -12.90 -3.66 -0.32
N TRP A 405 -11.79 -4.11 -0.88
CA TRP A 405 -11.27 -3.66 -2.17
C TRP A 405 -11.10 -2.13 -2.21
N GLY A 406 -10.41 -1.60 -1.18
CA GLY A 406 -10.22 -0.17 -0.95
C GLY A 406 -8.75 0.25 -0.91
N TYR A 407 -8.47 1.52 -1.24
CA TYR A 407 -7.12 2.08 -1.14
C TYR A 407 -6.86 2.58 0.28
N LEU A 408 -6.81 1.65 1.24
CA LEU A 408 -6.67 1.94 2.67
C LEU A 408 -5.22 2.03 3.10
N TRP A 409 -4.89 2.98 3.97
CA TRP A 409 -3.65 2.97 4.75
C TRP A 409 -3.71 1.95 5.88
N SER A 410 -2.59 1.74 6.58
CA SER A 410 -2.50 0.74 7.64
C SER A 410 -3.48 0.99 8.79
N ASP A 411 -3.62 2.25 9.23
CA ASP A 411 -4.58 2.66 10.26
C ASP A 411 -6.03 2.52 9.79
N GLN A 412 -6.33 2.91 8.56
CA GLN A 412 -7.64 2.71 7.96
C GLN A 412 -7.98 1.22 7.85
N SER A 413 -7.02 0.38 7.46
CA SER A 413 -7.21 -1.07 7.42
C SER A 413 -7.43 -1.67 8.81
N PHE A 414 -6.72 -1.18 9.84
CA PHE A 414 -7.00 -1.55 11.23
C PHE A 414 -8.42 -1.18 11.62
N MET A 415 -8.82 0.07 11.38
CA MET A 415 -10.15 0.57 11.74
C MET A 415 -11.27 -0.16 10.99
N SER A 416 -11.05 -0.52 9.73
CA SER A 416 -11.97 -1.36 8.96
C SER A 416 -12.23 -2.70 9.67
N GLY A 417 -11.18 -3.41 10.09
CA GLY A 417 -11.31 -4.63 10.88
C GLY A 417 -11.94 -4.38 12.26
N TYR A 418 -11.51 -3.36 12.97
CA TYR A 418 -12.01 -3.00 14.29
C TYR A 418 -13.52 -2.70 14.27
N THR A 419 -14.03 -2.05 13.23
CA THR A 419 -15.45 -1.71 13.10
C THR A 419 -16.29 -2.83 12.47
N SER A 420 -15.69 -3.86 11.88
CA SER A 420 -16.42 -4.95 11.22
C SER A 420 -17.34 -5.74 12.13
N LEU A 421 -17.05 -5.79 13.43
CA LEU A 421 -17.86 -6.46 14.44
C LEU A 421 -19.05 -5.63 14.96
N ARG A 422 -19.19 -4.35 14.62
CA ARG A 422 -20.34 -3.54 15.04
C ARG A 422 -21.66 -4.10 14.56
N ASN A 423 -21.67 -4.71 13.37
CA ASN A 423 -22.87 -5.35 12.81
C ASN A 423 -23.22 -6.68 13.51
N CYS A 424 -22.26 -7.28 14.23
CA CYS A 424 -22.48 -8.48 15.04
C CYS A 424 -23.15 -8.14 16.39
N GLU A 425 -22.98 -6.92 16.92
CA GLU A 425 -23.60 -6.47 18.16
C GLU A 425 -25.13 -6.38 18.06
N ILE A 426 -25.65 -6.09 16.86
CA ILE A 426 -27.11 -5.97 16.59
C ILE A 426 -27.79 -7.35 16.52
N GLN A 427 -27.06 -8.42 16.23
CA GLN A 427 -27.60 -9.79 16.20
C GLN A 427 -27.45 -10.53 17.54
N LEU A 428 -26.69 -9.96 18.49
CA LEU A 428 -26.38 -10.55 19.81
C LEU A 428 -27.14 -9.90 20.98
N SER A 429 -28.02 -8.92 20.71
CA SER A 429 -28.97 -8.31 21.63
C SER A 429 -30.37 -8.88 21.36
#